data_00bf1a6f38ed036e7de3ebe6e8805fa6
#
_entry.id   00bf1a6f38ed036e7de3ebe6e8805fa6
#
_cell.length_a   1.000
_cell.length_b   1.000
_cell.length_c   1.000
_cell.angle_alpha   90.00
_cell.angle_beta   90.00
_cell.angle_gamma   90.00
#
_symmetry.space_group_name_H-M   'P 1'
#
loop_
_entity.id
_entity.type
_entity.pdbx_description
1 polymer ?
#
loop_
_entity_poly.entity_id
_entity_poly.type
_entity_poly.pdbx_seq_one_letter_code
_entity_poly.pdbx_strand_id
1 'polypeptide(L)'
;SDSTVFLLQPKPIRAKTRHAYTDWEANDYYRVSTPHFDIYTDSKPADGVKIARQVERLYSVWQQLFVEFWCDTAVLAERFNGSNKPLYARKRHQIILFSSREEYQGFFKRRTGATVNSVGFYAAEQKHSFLFVSDPPKASTWLHEVTHQLFFELGAQVPDVAAGQNIWAIEGVAMYMESFREHGHFVTVGGFESYRLQFARYRKTV
;
A
#
# COMPACT_ATOMS: atom_id res chain seq x y z
N SER A 1 5.46 19.82 -15.92
CA SER A 1 4.46 19.17 -15.08
C SER A 1 3.99 17.92 -15.78
N ASP A 2 4.60 16.80 -15.45
CA ASP A 2 4.33 15.52 -16.10
C ASP A 2 2.99 14.95 -15.64
N SER A 3 2.01 15.06 -16.52
CA SER A 3 0.72 14.37 -16.45
C SER A 3 0.84 12.83 -16.58
N THR A 4 2.05 12.31 -16.59
CA THR A 4 2.38 10.92 -16.94
C THR A 4 1.93 9.91 -15.87
N VAL A 5 1.80 10.30 -14.63
CA VAL A 5 1.39 9.37 -13.54
C VAL A 5 -0.05 8.88 -13.73
N PHE A 6 -0.90 9.67 -14.37
CA PHE A 6 -2.30 9.32 -14.63
C PHE A 6 -2.51 8.35 -15.79
N LEU A 7 -1.47 8.12 -16.60
CA LEU A 7 -1.53 7.24 -17.79
C LEU A 7 -0.84 5.89 -17.59
N LEU A 8 -0.41 5.54 -16.37
CA LEU A 8 0.15 4.24 -16.08
C LEU A 8 -0.82 3.13 -16.47
N GLN A 9 -0.45 2.37 -17.49
CA GLN A 9 -1.11 1.14 -17.88
C GLN A 9 -0.18 -0.04 -17.58
N PRO A 10 -0.08 -0.46 -16.30
CA PRO A 10 0.77 -1.58 -15.95
C PRO A 10 0.26 -2.85 -16.63
N LYS A 11 1.19 -3.61 -17.22
CA LYS A 11 0.85 -4.86 -17.92
C LYS A 11 0.99 -6.02 -16.95
N PRO A 12 -0.05 -6.85 -16.79
CA PRO A 12 0.07 -8.08 -16.03
C PRO A 12 0.89 -9.11 -16.82
N ILE A 13 1.86 -9.73 -16.16
CA ILE A 13 2.69 -10.78 -16.71
C ILE A 13 2.40 -12.07 -15.95
N ARG A 14 2.03 -13.13 -16.65
CA ARG A 14 1.84 -14.45 -16.03
C ARG A 14 3.19 -14.97 -15.56
N ALA A 15 3.28 -15.34 -14.27
CA ALA A 15 4.53 -15.78 -13.66
C ALA A 15 4.96 -17.16 -14.20
N LYS A 16 6.26 -17.32 -14.40
CA LYS A 16 6.86 -18.55 -14.94
C LYS A 16 7.58 -19.39 -13.89
N THR A 17 7.59 -18.91 -12.64
CA THR A 17 8.25 -19.58 -11.51
C THR A 17 7.30 -19.66 -10.33
N ARG A 18 7.55 -20.56 -9.40
CA ARG A 18 6.86 -20.60 -8.11
C ARG A 18 7.11 -19.31 -7.35
N HIS A 19 6.09 -18.80 -6.63
CA HIS A 19 6.23 -17.62 -5.81
C HIS A 19 7.00 -17.93 -4.52
N ALA A 20 7.90 -17.03 -4.12
CA ALA A 20 8.80 -17.30 -2.98
C ALA A 20 8.07 -17.33 -1.62
N TYR A 21 6.95 -16.64 -1.47
CA TYR A 21 6.25 -16.47 -0.19
C TYR A 21 4.86 -17.09 -0.14
N THR A 22 4.25 -17.40 -1.28
CA THR A 22 2.95 -18.05 -1.34
C THR A 22 3.09 -19.50 -1.82
N ASP A 23 2.00 -20.26 -1.78
CA ASP A 23 1.98 -21.62 -2.30
C ASP A 23 1.67 -21.66 -3.82
N TRP A 24 1.72 -20.50 -4.50
CA TRP A 24 1.40 -20.38 -5.93
C TRP A 24 2.51 -20.95 -6.79
N GLU A 25 2.14 -21.88 -7.65
CA GLU A 25 3.03 -22.50 -8.62
C GLU A 25 3.19 -21.63 -9.89
N ALA A 26 4.10 -22.03 -10.76
CA ALA A 26 4.29 -21.36 -12.03
C ALA A 26 2.98 -21.38 -12.85
N ASN A 27 2.64 -20.24 -13.43
CA ASN A 27 1.42 -19.98 -14.20
C ASN A 27 0.10 -19.84 -13.37
N ASP A 28 0.14 -19.97 -12.06
CA ASP A 28 -1.06 -19.80 -11.21
C ASP A 28 -1.31 -18.36 -10.80
N TYR A 29 -0.36 -17.49 -11.02
CA TYR A 29 -0.47 -16.09 -10.63
C TYR A 29 0.10 -15.13 -11.67
N TYR A 30 -0.23 -13.85 -11.51
CA TYR A 30 0.27 -12.75 -12.32
C TYR A 30 1.12 -11.81 -11.47
N ARG A 31 2.13 -11.21 -12.10
CA ARG A 31 2.87 -10.07 -11.58
C ARG A 31 2.50 -8.82 -12.37
N VAL A 32 2.20 -7.76 -11.64
CA VAL A 32 1.96 -6.41 -12.18
C VAL A 32 2.99 -5.48 -11.57
N SER A 33 3.91 -4.99 -12.39
CA SER A 33 4.99 -4.11 -11.92
C SER A 33 4.69 -2.66 -12.31
N THR A 34 4.96 -1.76 -11.36
CA THR A 34 4.88 -0.31 -11.51
C THR A 34 6.24 0.30 -11.11
N PRO A 35 6.46 1.61 -11.20
CA PRO A 35 7.70 2.23 -10.74
C PRO A 35 8.05 1.94 -9.28
N HIS A 36 7.04 1.86 -8.37
CA HIS A 36 7.26 1.72 -6.93
C HIS A 36 6.73 0.43 -6.32
N PHE A 37 5.92 -0.35 -7.04
CA PHE A 37 5.30 -1.58 -6.53
C PHE A 37 5.47 -2.77 -7.46
N ASP A 38 5.56 -3.96 -6.86
CA ASP A 38 5.34 -5.25 -7.51
C ASP A 38 4.12 -5.91 -6.85
N ILE A 39 3.07 -6.12 -7.61
CA ILE A 39 1.85 -6.76 -7.15
C ILE A 39 1.80 -8.18 -7.71
N TYR A 40 1.65 -9.16 -6.84
CA TYR A 40 1.46 -10.57 -7.20
C TYR A 40 0.04 -10.97 -6.90
N THR A 41 -0.64 -11.64 -7.81
CA THR A 41 -2.05 -12.02 -7.63
C THR A 41 -2.42 -13.31 -8.34
N ASP A 42 -3.15 -14.16 -7.66
CA ASP A 42 -3.85 -15.32 -8.20
C ASP A 42 -5.28 -14.99 -8.69
N SER A 43 -5.68 -13.72 -8.54
CA SER A 43 -6.95 -13.21 -9.06
C SER A 43 -6.86 -12.85 -10.55
N LYS A 44 -7.94 -12.28 -11.08
CA LYS A 44 -7.98 -11.77 -12.46
C LYS A 44 -6.88 -10.71 -12.66
N PRO A 45 -6.20 -10.69 -13.81
CA PRO A 45 -5.17 -9.69 -14.11
C PRO A 45 -5.65 -8.24 -13.92
N ALA A 46 -6.94 -7.98 -14.20
CA ALA A 46 -7.56 -6.67 -14.04
C ALA A 46 -7.55 -6.17 -12.57
N ASP A 47 -7.69 -7.08 -11.59
CA ASP A 47 -7.67 -6.73 -10.18
C ASP A 47 -6.28 -6.25 -9.76
N GLY A 48 -5.24 -6.96 -10.21
CA GLY A 48 -3.84 -6.54 -10.02
C GLY A 48 -3.53 -5.19 -10.65
N VAL A 49 -4.03 -4.92 -11.86
CA VAL A 49 -3.89 -3.62 -12.53
C VAL A 49 -4.61 -2.52 -11.78
N LYS A 50 -5.81 -2.80 -11.26
CA LYS A 50 -6.61 -1.84 -10.50
C LYS A 50 -5.88 -1.40 -9.24
N ILE A 51 -5.43 -2.35 -8.42
CA ILE A 51 -4.71 -2.02 -7.18
C ILE A 51 -3.37 -1.33 -7.50
N ALA A 52 -2.65 -1.76 -8.52
CA ALA A 52 -1.39 -1.15 -8.94
C ALA A 52 -1.53 0.35 -9.23
N ARG A 53 -2.60 0.76 -9.92
CA ARG A 53 -2.90 2.17 -10.18
C ARG A 53 -3.23 2.93 -8.91
N GLN A 54 -4.03 2.34 -8.03
CA GLN A 54 -4.45 2.99 -6.79
C GLN A 54 -3.27 3.22 -5.83
N VAL A 55 -2.39 2.22 -5.67
CA VAL A 55 -1.24 2.35 -4.76
C VAL A 55 -0.17 3.30 -5.31
N GLU A 56 0.00 3.40 -6.62
CA GLU A 56 0.89 4.41 -7.21
C GLU A 56 0.37 5.83 -6.99
N ARG A 57 -0.93 6.05 -7.08
CA ARG A 57 -1.54 7.35 -6.75
C ARG A 57 -1.41 7.66 -5.27
N LEU A 58 -1.67 6.68 -4.41
CA LEU A 58 -1.44 6.82 -2.97
C LEU A 58 0.01 7.21 -2.69
N TYR A 59 0.97 6.52 -3.30
CA TYR A 59 2.39 6.77 -3.14
C TYR A 59 2.75 8.22 -3.51
N SER A 60 2.26 8.70 -4.64
CA SER A 60 2.51 10.07 -5.09
C SER A 60 1.99 11.12 -4.12
N VAL A 61 0.81 10.90 -3.53
CA VAL A 61 0.21 11.81 -2.53
C VAL A 61 0.95 11.69 -1.20
N TRP A 62 1.25 10.45 -0.77
CA TRP A 62 1.98 10.17 0.46
C TRP A 62 3.35 10.86 0.44
N GLN A 63 4.08 10.78 -0.65
CA GLN A 63 5.37 11.45 -0.79
C GLN A 63 5.27 12.98 -0.64
N GLN A 64 4.22 13.59 -1.15
CA GLN A 64 4.01 15.03 -1.03
C GLN A 64 3.63 15.46 0.39
N LEU A 65 2.77 14.68 1.06
CA LEU A 65 2.29 15.00 2.40
C LEU A 65 3.35 14.77 3.48
N PHE A 66 4.19 13.77 3.31
CA PHE A 66 5.13 13.30 4.32
C PHE A 66 6.60 13.41 3.87
N VAL A 67 6.92 14.43 3.08
CA VAL A 67 8.26 14.61 2.49
C VAL A 67 9.36 14.66 3.55
N GLU A 68 9.13 15.33 4.67
CA GLU A 68 10.11 15.45 5.76
C GLU A 68 10.34 14.11 6.49
N PHE A 69 9.42 13.18 6.36
CA PHE A 69 9.54 11.87 6.99
C PHE A 69 10.47 10.91 6.23
N TRP A 70 10.49 11.00 4.90
CA TRP A 70 11.25 10.08 4.05
C TRP A 70 12.45 10.74 3.36
N CYS A 71 12.60 12.06 3.42
CA CYS A 71 13.66 12.79 2.75
C CYS A 71 14.38 13.72 3.73
N ASP A 72 15.69 13.59 3.81
CA ASP A 72 16.53 14.53 4.56
C ASP A 72 16.48 15.93 3.95
N THR A 73 16.41 16.96 4.79
CA THR A 73 16.36 18.37 4.38
C THR A 73 17.55 18.77 3.48
N ALA A 74 18.73 18.22 3.73
CA ALA A 74 19.91 18.51 2.91
C ALA A 74 19.77 17.92 1.51
N VAL A 75 19.24 16.69 1.40
CA VAL A 75 18.96 16.02 0.11
C VAL A 75 17.87 16.75 -0.66
N LEU A 76 16.85 17.26 0.05
CA LEU A 76 15.80 18.07 -0.54
C LEU A 76 16.36 19.37 -1.10
N ALA A 77 17.24 20.06 -0.35
CA ALA A 77 17.93 21.27 -0.81
C ALA A 77 18.78 21.03 -2.06
N GLU A 78 19.52 19.89 -2.13
CA GLU A 78 20.28 19.52 -3.34
C GLU A 78 19.35 19.37 -4.55
N ARG A 79 18.13 18.83 -4.36
CA ARG A 79 17.13 18.72 -5.43
C ARG A 79 16.66 20.07 -5.93
N PHE A 80 16.38 21.01 -5.06
CA PHE A 80 16.01 22.37 -5.44
C PHE A 80 17.15 23.08 -6.18
N ASN A 81 18.41 22.71 -5.91
CA ASN A 81 19.59 23.18 -6.61
C ASN A 81 19.90 22.40 -7.90
N GLY A 82 18.98 21.61 -8.42
CA GLY A 82 19.08 20.94 -9.72
C GLY A 82 19.74 19.56 -9.72
N SER A 83 19.99 18.96 -8.56
CA SER A 83 20.50 17.59 -8.48
C SER A 83 19.47 16.58 -9.00
N ASN A 84 19.91 15.71 -9.92
CA ASN A 84 19.11 14.59 -10.44
C ASN A 84 19.40 13.26 -9.76
N LYS A 85 20.18 13.26 -8.66
CA LYS A 85 20.44 12.02 -7.92
C LYS A 85 19.14 11.42 -7.40
N PRO A 86 18.93 10.10 -7.53
CA PRO A 86 17.75 9.46 -6.93
C PRO A 86 17.79 9.66 -5.41
N LEU A 87 16.64 9.98 -4.82
CA LEU A 87 16.53 10.26 -3.38
C LEU A 87 16.76 9.02 -2.52
N TYR A 88 16.59 7.83 -3.09
CA TYR A 88 16.85 6.53 -2.43
C TYR A 88 16.98 5.41 -3.46
N ALA A 89 17.58 4.30 -3.05
CA ALA A 89 17.67 3.09 -3.87
C ALA A 89 16.24 2.51 -4.07
N ARG A 90 15.82 2.37 -5.31
CA ARG A 90 14.47 1.95 -5.67
C ARG A 90 14.30 0.44 -5.50
N LYS A 91 14.01 0.00 -4.29
CA LYS A 91 13.41 -1.30 -4.10
C LYS A 91 11.88 -1.14 -4.17
N ARG A 92 11.22 -1.90 -5.05
CA ARG A 92 9.76 -1.87 -5.14
C ARG A 92 9.12 -2.49 -3.92
N HIS A 93 8.05 -1.87 -3.45
CA HIS A 93 7.21 -2.41 -2.39
C HIS A 93 6.45 -3.64 -2.90
N GLN A 94 6.34 -4.66 -2.07
CA GLN A 94 5.78 -5.95 -2.47
C GLN A 94 4.34 -6.09 -1.93
N ILE A 95 3.40 -6.40 -2.81
CA ILE A 95 1.99 -6.63 -2.45
C ILE A 95 1.58 -8.01 -2.96
N ILE A 96 0.95 -8.80 -2.09
CA ILE A 96 0.32 -10.07 -2.41
C ILE A 96 -1.19 -9.86 -2.32
N LEU A 97 -1.88 -10.03 -3.45
CA LEU A 97 -3.31 -9.86 -3.59
C LEU A 97 -3.96 -11.21 -3.87
N PHE A 98 -4.60 -11.79 -2.86
CA PHE A 98 -5.35 -13.03 -2.99
C PHE A 98 -6.67 -12.82 -3.74
N SER A 99 -7.10 -13.84 -4.47
CA SER A 99 -8.34 -13.85 -5.24
C SER A 99 -9.59 -13.74 -4.36
N SER A 100 -9.51 -14.19 -3.10
CA SER A 100 -10.63 -14.14 -2.16
C SER A 100 -10.16 -14.05 -0.70
N ARG A 101 -11.12 -13.79 0.19
CA ARG A 101 -10.89 -13.82 1.64
C ARG A 101 -10.54 -15.23 2.12
N GLU A 102 -11.15 -16.23 1.55
CA GLU A 102 -10.95 -17.64 1.89
C GLU A 102 -9.50 -18.06 1.59
N GLU A 103 -8.98 -17.70 0.42
CA GLU A 103 -7.59 -17.95 0.05
C GLU A 103 -6.61 -17.21 0.98
N TYR A 104 -6.88 -15.94 1.29
CA TYR A 104 -6.11 -15.16 2.24
C TYR A 104 -6.09 -15.82 3.62
N GLN A 105 -7.23 -16.19 4.17
CA GLN A 105 -7.33 -16.84 5.48
C GLN A 105 -6.70 -18.24 5.48
N GLY A 106 -6.89 -19.00 4.42
CA GLY A 106 -6.30 -20.32 4.22
C GLY A 106 -4.77 -20.26 4.22
N PHE A 107 -4.20 -19.27 3.53
CA PHE A 107 -2.76 -19.03 3.52
C PHE A 107 -2.20 -18.81 4.94
N PHE A 108 -2.79 -17.90 5.70
CA PHE A 108 -2.32 -17.64 7.07
C PHE A 108 -2.55 -18.83 8.00
N LYS A 109 -3.69 -19.50 7.91
CA LYS A 109 -3.97 -20.71 8.70
C LYS A 109 -2.95 -21.81 8.49
N ARG A 110 -2.53 -22.04 7.23
CA ARG A 110 -1.48 -23.05 6.92
C ARG A 110 -0.13 -22.66 7.52
N ARG A 111 0.19 -21.36 7.60
CA ARG A 111 1.50 -20.88 8.08
C ARG A 111 1.58 -20.66 9.58
N THR A 112 0.52 -20.18 10.20
CA THR A 112 0.52 -19.78 11.62
C THR A 112 -0.32 -20.70 12.51
N GLY A 113 -1.10 -21.60 11.94
CA GLY A 113 -2.09 -22.41 12.65
C GLY A 113 -3.34 -21.64 13.11
N ALA A 114 -3.38 -20.32 12.92
CA ALA A 114 -4.45 -19.45 13.37
C ALA A 114 -5.22 -18.82 12.21
N THR A 115 -6.51 -18.57 12.42
CA THR A 115 -7.33 -17.82 11.46
C THR A 115 -7.15 -16.33 11.69
N VAL A 116 -6.72 -15.61 10.66
CA VAL A 116 -6.57 -14.15 10.68
C VAL A 116 -7.89 -13.50 10.27
N ASN A 117 -8.42 -12.65 11.16
CA ASN A 117 -9.69 -11.93 10.91
C ASN A 117 -9.48 -10.52 10.32
N SER A 118 -8.25 -10.14 10.02
CA SER A 118 -7.97 -8.84 9.38
C SER A 118 -8.53 -8.77 7.97
N VAL A 119 -8.73 -7.55 7.48
CA VAL A 119 -9.21 -7.26 6.10
C VAL A 119 -8.03 -7.04 5.15
N GLY A 120 -6.82 -6.99 5.69
CA GLY A 120 -5.51 -6.89 5.09
C GLY A 120 -4.47 -6.91 6.20
N PHE A 121 -3.21 -7.01 5.84
CA PHE A 121 -2.11 -7.06 6.80
C PHE A 121 -0.79 -6.67 6.15
N TYR A 122 -0.06 -5.74 6.76
CA TYR A 122 1.33 -5.49 6.40
C TYR A 122 2.27 -6.27 7.34
N ALA A 123 3.08 -7.15 6.78
CA ALA A 123 4.09 -7.92 7.49
C ALA A 123 5.45 -7.23 7.40
N ALA A 124 5.85 -6.53 8.45
CA ALA A 124 7.08 -5.72 8.48
C ALA A 124 8.35 -6.56 8.28
N GLU A 125 8.43 -7.76 8.86
CA GLU A 125 9.57 -8.66 8.71
C GLU A 125 9.77 -9.14 7.27
N GLN A 126 8.67 -9.49 6.59
CA GLN A 126 8.68 -9.94 5.21
C GLN A 126 8.69 -8.79 4.21
N LYS A 127 8.36 -7.58 4.65
CA LYS A 127 8.16 -6.38 3.80
C LYS A 127 7.11 -6.61 2.71
N HIS A 128 5.99 -7.22 3.08
CA HIS A 128 4.90 -7.53 2.17
C HIS A 128 3.57 -7.06 2.75
N SER A 129 2.75 -6.42 1.93
CA SER A 129 1.33 -6.24 2.23
C SER A 129 0.54 -7.41 1.66
N PHE A 130 -0.28 -8.04 2.50
CA PHE A 130 -1.17 -9.14 2.14
C PHE A 130 -2.60 -8.62 2.11
N LEU A 131 -3.22 -8.70 0.94
CA LEU A 131 -4.54 -8.16 0.66
C LEU A 131 -5.38 -9.22 -0.06
N PHE A 132 -6.69 -9.02 -0.14
CA PHE A 132 -7.55 -9.88 -0.94
C PHE A 132 -8.61 -9.07 -1.70
N VAL A 133 -9.09 -9.64 -2.80
CA VAL A 133 -10.21 -9.08 -3.55
C VAL A 133 -11.49 -9.30 -2.77
N SER A 134 -12.27 -8.26 -2.55
CA SER A 134 -13.58 -8.31 -1.90
C SER A 134 -14.66 -7.76 -2.83
N ASP A 135 -15.88 -8.26 -2.68
CA ASP A 135 -17.06 -7.72 -3.33
C ASP A 135 -18.05 -7.24 -2.25
N PRO A 136 -18.38 -5.94 -2.18
CA PRO A 136 -17.80 -4.84 -2.95
C PRO A 136 -16.31 -4.54 -2.60
N PRO A 137 -15.53 -3.99 -3.54
CA PRO A 137 -14.11 -3.70 -3.32
C PRO A 137 -13.90 -2.70 -2.18
N LYS A 138 -13.08 -3.08 -1.19
CA LYS A 138 -12.74 -2.24 -0.05
C LYS A 138 -11.38 -1.53 -0.27
N ALA A 139 -11.35 -0.59 -1.20
CA ALA A 139 -10.13 0.15 -1.52
C ALA A 139 -9.50 0.84 -0.28
N SER A 140 -10.31 1.32 0.65
CA SER A 140 -9.84 1.95 1.89
C SER A 140 -8.91 1.03 2.71
N THR A 141 -9.20 -0.27 2.78
CA THR A 141 -8.36 -1.23 3.49
C THR A 141 -6.99 -1.40 2.81
N TRP A 142 -6.97 -1.47 1.49
CA TRP A 142 -5.71 -1.57 0.75
C TRP A 142 -4.82 -0.33 0.99
N LEU A 143 -5.43 0.85 0.99
CA LEU A 143 -4.74 2.11 1.23
C LEU A 143 -4.20 2.19 2.66
N HIS A 144 -4.94 1.68 3.63
CA HIS A 144 -4.51 1.59 5.03
C HIS A 144 -3.23 0.74 5.17
N GLU A 145 -3.27 -0.50 4.70
CA GLU A 145 -2.14 -1.43 4.84
C GLU A 145 -0.90 -0.98 4.04
N VAL A 146 -1.11 -0.42 2.85
CA VAL A 146 0.00 0.14 2.07
C VAL A 146 0.57 1.39 2.73
N THR A 147 -0.22 2.18 3.45
CA THR A 147 0.30 3.30 4.24
C THR A 147 1.24 2.82 5.33
N HIS A 148 0.89 1.75 6.07
CA HIS A 148 1.83 1.12 7.00
C HIS A 148 3.12 0.70 6.30
N GLN A 149 3.02 0.02 5.15
CA GLN A 149 4.18 -0.40 4.37
C GLN A 149 5.09 0.78 4.02
N LEU A 150 4.53 1.90 3.56
CA LEU A 150 5.30 3.08 3.22
C LEU A 150 6.04 3.67 4.43
N PHE A 151 5.38 3.75 5.59
CA PHE A 151 6.01 4.19 6.83
C PHE A 151 7.18 3.31 7.24
N PHE A 152 6.99 2.00 7.25
CA PHE A 152 8.02 1.06 7.68
C PHE A 152 9.18 0.91 6.68
N GLU A 153 8.93 1.05 5.40
CA GLU A 153 9.94 0.82 4.38
C GLU A 153 10.67 2.09 3.93
N LEU A 154 10.05 3.27 4.05
CA LEU A 154 10.63 4.56 3.67
C LEU A 154 11.11 5.38 4.87
N GLY A 155 10.62 5.10 6.06
CA GLY A 155 10.94 5.81 7.29
C GLY A 155 12.34 5.51 7.86
N ALA A 156 13.33 5.24 7.03
CA ALA A 156 14.70 4.91 7.44
C ALA A 156 15.41 6.00 8.29
N GLN A 157 14.87 7.21 8.34
CA GLN A 157 15.38 8.34 9.11
C GLN A 157 14.82 8.40 10.55
N VAL A 158 13.83 7.55 10.88
CA VAL A 158 13.19 7.54 12.21
C VAL A 158 13.15 6.10 12.74
N PRO A 159 14.29 5.59 13.26
CA PRO A 159 14.41 4.18 13.67
C PRO A 159 13.39 3.71 14.70
N ASP A 160 12.81 4.61 15.49
CA ASP A 160 12.01 4.27 16.67
C ASP A 160 10.52 4.68 16.60
N VAL A 161 10.01 5.17 15.48
CA VAL A 161 8.57 5.55 15.41
C VAL A 161 7.67 4.34 15.62
N ALA A 162 8.14 3.14 15.30
CA ALA A 162 7.39 1.90 15.46
C ALA A 162 7.79 1.09 16.71
N ALA A 163 8.87 1.45 17.40
CA ALA A 163 9.41 0.64 18.50
C ALA A 163 8.67 0.80 19.85
N GLY A 164 7.39 1.13 19.85
CA GLY A 164 6.54 0.86 20.98
C GLY A 164 5.73 1.97 21.60
N GLN A 165 5.84 3.22 21.18
CA GLN A 165 5.08 4.29 21.87
C GLN A 165 4.14 5.13 20.99
N ASN A 166 4.30 5.14 19.68
CA ASN A 166 3.51 6.02 18.80
C ASN A 166 2.70 5.26 17.73
N ILE A 167 2.33 4.02 17.99
CA ILE A 167 1.52 3.21 17.05
C ILE A 167 0.20 3.90 16.71
N TRP A 168 -0.38 4.66 17.64
CA TRP A 168 -1.59 5.44 17.42
C TRP A 168 -1.42 6.54 16.35
N ALA A 169 -0.22 7.12 16.24
CA ALA A 169 0.05 8.12 15.21
C ALA A 169 0.12 7.48 13.82
N ILE A 170 0.77 6.32 13.72
CA ILE A 170 0.86 5.54 12.48
C ILE A 170 -0.54 5.09 12.05
N GLU A 171 -1.33 4.55 12.99
CA GLU A 171 -2.73 4.19 12.76
C GLU A 171 -3.58 5.41 12.34
N GLY A 172 -3.37 6.55 12.99
CA GLY A 172 -4.05 7.81 12.65
C GLY A 172 -3.77 8.25 11.22
N VAL A 173 -2.51 8.15 10.77
CA VAL A 173 -2.16 8.47 9.38
C VAL A 173 -2.71 7.42 8.41
N ALA A 174 -2.66 6.14 8.75
CA ALA A 174 -3.26 5.09 7.92
C ALA A 174 -4.77 5.32 7.77
N MET A 175 -5.47 5.66 8.85
CA MET A 175 -6.89 6.06 8.80
C MET A 175 -7.14 7.34 7.99
N TYR A 176 -6.24 8.32 8.06
CA TYR A 176 -6.31 9.53 7.25
C TYR A 176 -6.20 9.18 5.76
N MET A 177 -5.27 8.31 5.39
CA MET A 177 -5.09 7.85 4.01
C MET A 177 -6.22 6.93 3.51
N GLU A 178 -6.98 6.25 4.39
CA GLU A 178 -8.22 5.55 4.02
C GLU A 178 -9.26 6.47 3.36
N SER A 179 -9.24 7.76 3.70
CA SER A 179 -10.14 8.76 3.16
C SER A 179 -9.80 9.20 1.74
N PHE A 180 -8.73 8.67 1.16
CA PHE A 180 -8.28 8.98 -0.20
C PHE A 180 -9.41 8.70 -1.21
N ARG A 181 -9.74 9.71 -2.01
CA ARG A 181 -10.73 9.63 -3.08
C ARG A 181 -10.20 10.25 -4.36
N GLU A 182 -10.49 9.60 -5.46
CA GLU A 182 -10.12 10.06 -6.79
C GLU A 182 -11.28 10.80 -7.45
N HIS A 183 -11.03 12.00 -7.97
CA HIS A 183 -11.99 12.86 -8.65
C HIS A 183 -11.46 13.25 -10.03
N GLY A 184 -11.30 12.27 -10.92
CA GLY A 184 -10.73 12.49 -12.24
C GLY A 184 -9.27 12.96 -12.20
N HIS A 185 -9.06 14.25 -12.25
CA HIS A 185 -7.72 14.86 -12.31
C HIS A 185 -7.12 15.23 -10.96
N PHE A 186 -7.86 15.17 -9.88
CA PHE A 186 -7.38 15.48 -8.54
C PHE A 186 -7.79 14.40 -7.54
N VAL A 187 -7.15 14.43 -6.39
CA VAL A 187 -7.45 13.54 -5.27
C VAL A 187 -7.75 14.36 -4.03
N THR A 188 -8.56 13.81 -3.13
CA THR A 188 -8.80 14.37 -1.80
C THR A 188 -8.40 13.37 -0.74
N VAL A 189 -7.88 13.87 0.38
CA VAL A 189 -7.54 13.10 1.57
C VAL A 189 -8.04 13.85 2.80
N GLY A 190 -8.40 13.16 3.86
CA GLY A 190 -8.92 13.79 5.09
C GLY A 190 -10.40 14.15 5.04
N GLY A 191 -11.14 13.63 4.05
CA GLY A 191 -12.58 13.83 3.96
C GLY A 191 -13.37 13.21 5.11
N PHE A 192 -14.52 13.82 5.44
CA PHE A 192 -15.42 13.36 6.51
C PHE A 192 -16.12 12.03 6.21
N GLU A 193 -15.96 11.48 5.02
CA GLU A 193 -16.68 10.31 4.52
C GLU A 193 -16.06 8.97 4.98
N SER A 194 -14.97 8.99 5.77
CA SER A 194 -14.42 7.77 6.34
C SER A 194 -15.44 7.17 7.33
N TYR A 195 -15.85 5.94 7.10
CA TYR A 195 -16.78 5.19 7.97
C TYR A 195 -16.30 5.16 9.43
N ARG A 196 -15.00 5.02 9.66
CA ARG A 196 -14.40 5.00 11.00
C ARG A 196 -14.51 6.36 11.70
N LEU A 197 -14.30 7.46 10.98
CA LEU A 197 -14.49 8.82 11.51
C LEU A 197 -15.97 9.10 11.82
N GLN A 198 -16.88 8.67 10.96
CA GLN A 198 -18.32 8.79 11.20
C GLN A 198 -18.74 7.99 12.46
N PHE A 199 -18.24 6.78 12.61
CA PHE A 199 -18.51 5.97 13.79
C PHE A 199 -17.95 6.59 15.07
N ALA A 200 -16.74 7.14 15.06
CA ALA A 200 -16.15 7.83 16.20
C ALA A 200 -16.94 9.09 16.58
N ARG A 201 -17.44 9.85 15.58
CA ARG A 201 -18.33 11.02 15.82
C ARG A 201 -19.66 10.61 16.43
N TYR A 202 -20.28 9.53 15.93
CA TYR A 202 -21.54 9.02 16.46
C TYR A 202 -21.42 8.60 17.94
N ARG A 203 -20.34 7.93 18.31
CA ARG A 203 -20.09 7.55 19.70
C ARG A 203 -19.82 8.72 20.65
N LYS A 204 -19.43 9.88 20.16
CA LYS A 204 -19.19 11.08 20.95
C LYS A 204 -20.47 11.85 21.24
N THR A 205 -21.55 11.58 20.53
CA THR A 205 -22.86 12.27 20.64
C THR A 205 -23.88 11.44 21.45
N VAL A 206 -23.52 10.26 21.92
CA VAL A 206 -24.27 9.41 22.83
C VAL A 206 -23.47 9.24 24.12
#